data_5e337634b993d925ac327849979213ba
#
_entry.id   5e337634b993d925ac327849979213ba
#
_cell.length_a   1.000
_cell.length_b   1.000
_cell.length_c   1.000
_cell.angle_alpha   90.00
_cell.angle_beta   90.00
_cell.angle_gamma   90.00
#
_symmetry.space_group_name_H-M   'P 1'
#
loop_
_entity.id
_entity.type
_entity.pdbx_description
1 polymer ?
#
loop_
_entity_poly.entity_id
_entity_poly.type
_entity_poly.pdbx_seq_one_letter_code
_entity_poly.pdbx_strand_id
1 'polypeptide(L)'
;MNYIIYKIIKFIGTPLFRLFYLPRSYGKSNIPKDGSVILAGNHTSVLDALIMVSTPKRTVHMMAKKELFESRFTNFFFRSMGCIPVNRSIHDKNAKNEAVEVLKNNEVLGIFPEGTVNKTNEIVLPFKYGAVSFAKKTNAYIVPFAITGKYKIFRRSIKITYGKPYKVKQDLEVENNRLMNTVKRMIKEGNDKN
;
A
#
# COMPACT_ATOMS: atom_id res chain seq x y z
N MET A 1 -4.39 -11.77 12.26
CA MET A 1 -3.09 -12.04 11.64
C MET A 1 -2.23 -12.95 12.51
N ASN A 2 -1.42 -13.83 11.94
CA ASN A 2 -0.42 -14.59 12.71
C ASN A 2 0.95 -13.91 12.56
N TYR A 3 1.38 -13.18 13.60
CA TYR A 3 2.63 -12.39 13.57
C TYR A 3 3.89 -13.23 13.38
N ILE A 4 3.91 -14.49 13.85
CA ILE A 4 5.05 -15.39 13.68
C ILE A 4 5.19 -15.76 12.21
N ILE A 5 4.09 -16.21 11.60
CA ILE A 5 4.06 -16.57 10.18
C ILE A 5 4.38 -15.34 9.31
N TYR A 6 3.82 -14.18 9.62
CA TYR A 6 4.15 -12.94 8.93
C TYR A 6 5.65 -12.64 8.96
N LYS A 7 6.28 -12.72 10.15
CA LYS A 7 7.72 -12.48 10.29
C LYS A 7 8.56 -13.49 9.50
N ILE A 8 8.19 -14.76 9.53
CA ILE A 8 8.89 -15.81 8.77
C ILE A 8 8.78 -15.54 7.26
N ILE A 9 7.57 -15.31 6.75
CA ILE A 9 7.35 -15.03 5.33
C ILE A 9 8.06 -13.73 4.92
N LYS A 10 8.02 -12.68 5.75
CA LYS A 10 8.73 -11.44 5.48
C LYS A 10 10.24 -11.63 5.52
N PHE A 11 10.76 -12.42 6.44
CA PHE A 11 12.18 -12.72 6.59
C PHE A 11 12.74 -13.48 5.38
N ILE A 12 12.01 -14.46 4.86
CA ILE A 12 12.41 -15.26 3.69
C ILE A 12 12.03 -14.56 2.38
N GLY A 13 10.78 -14.10 2.27
CA GLY A 13 10.23 -13.53 1.04
C GLY A 13 10.84 -12.18 0.66
N THR A 14 11.19 -11.34 1.65
CA THR A 14 11.80 -10.03 1.34
C THR A 14 13.18 -10.15 0.69
N PRO A 15 14.14 -10.94 1.22
CA PRO A 15 15.42 -11.14 0.54
C PRO A 15 15.26 -11.77 -0.84
N LEU A 16 14.37 -12.76 -0.97
CA LEU A 16 14.10 -13.41 -2.25
C LEU A 16 13.54 -12.41 -3.28
N PHE A 17 12.52 -11.65 -2.92
CA PHE A 17 11.98 -10.60 -3.77
C PHE A 17 13.05 -9.55 -4.17
N ARG A 18 13.89 -9.15 -3.22
CA ARG A 18 14.98 -8.20 -3.47
C ARG A 18 16.07 -8.79 -4.37
N LEU A 19 16.37 -10.08 -4.24
CA LEU A 19 17.34 -10.75 -5.09
C LEU A 19 16.86 -10.78 -6.56
N PHE A 20 15.58 -11.08 -6.79
CA PHE A 20 15.05 -11.18 -8.14
C PHE A 20 14.80 -9.83 -8.80
N TYR A 21 14.23 -8.85 -8.08
CA TYR A 21 13.78 -7.59 -8.68
C TYR A 21 14.65 -6.38 -8.34
N LEU A 22 15.61 -6.52 -7.42
CA LEU A 22 16.56 -5.48 -7.00
C LEU A 22 15.90 -4.09 -6.81
N PRO A 23 14.77 -3.99 -6.08
CA PRO A 23 14.00 -2.77 -6.00
C PRO A 23 14.78 -1.68 -5.26
N ARG A 24 14.73 -0.46 -5.79
CA ARG A 24 15.24 0.73 -5.10
C ARG A 24 14.14 1.35 -4.26
N SER A 25 14.47 1.83 -3.08
CA SER A 25 13.49 2.48 -2.18
C SER A 25 14.05 3.76 -1.60
N TYR A 26 13.28 4.85 -1.74
CA TYR A 26 13.64 6.19 -1.30
C TYR A 26 12.62 6.71 -0.29
N GLY A 27 13.06 7.61 0.59
CA GLY A 27 12.18 8.26 1.56
C GLY A 27 11.60 7.34 2.64
N LYS A 28 12.22 6.19 2.93
CA LYS A 28 11.74 5.27 4.00
C LYS A 28 11.69 5.92 5.38
N SER A 29 12.53 6.91 5.63
CA SER A 29 12.53 7.72 6.86
C SER A 29 11.27 8.55 7.05
N ASN A 30 10.50 8.77 5.97
CA ASN A 30 9.22 9.47 6.02
C ASN A 30 8.08 8.61 6.59
N ILE A 31 8.29 7.29 6.71
CA ILE A 31 7.30 6.41 7.34
C ILE A 31 7.46 6.53 8.86
N PRO A 32 6.46 7.08 9.58
CA PRO A 32 6.52 7.19 11.03
C PRO A 32 6.83 5.84 11.70
N LYS A 33 7.74 5.87 12.68
CA LYS A 33 8.13 4.65 13.40
C LYS A 33 6.99 4.10 14.24
N ASP A 34 6.16 4.98 14.77
CA ASP A 34 5.06 4.69 15.68
C ASP A 34 3.76 5.34 15.21
N GLY A 35 2.65 4.96 15.82
CA GLY A 35 1.32 5.46 15.51
C GLY A 35 0.71 4.87 14.23
N SER A 36 -0.51 5.27 13.95
CA SER A 36 -1.31 4.81 12.81
C SER A 36 -0.82 5.43 11.49
N VAL A 37 -0.57 4.60 10.50
CA VAL A 37 -0.06 5.06 9.19
C VAL A 37 -0.84 4.41 8.06
N ILE A 38 -1.19 5.20 7.06
CA ILE A 38 -1.72 4.73 5.78
C ILE A 38 -0.69 4.99 4.70
N LEU A 39 -0.18 3.92 4.08
CA LEU A 39 0.61 4.01 2.86
C LEU A 39 -0.35 4.01 1.67
N ALA A 40 -0.37 5.07 0.87
CA ALA A 40 -1.30 5.21 -0.24
C ALA A 40 -0.58 5.66 -1.53
N GLY A 41 -0.79 4.96 -2.64
CA GLY A 41 -0.12 5.28 -3.90
C GLY A 41 -0.65 4.51 -5.11
N ASN A 42 0.05 4.61 -6.23
CA ASN A 42 -0.35 4.02 -7.51
C ASN A 42 -0.19 2.49 -7.54
N HIS A 43 -0.94 1.85 -8.44
CA HIS A 43 -0.99 0.40 -8.59
C HIS A 43 -0.82 -0.01 -10.05
N THR A 44 0.38 -0.47 -10.42
CA THR A 44 0.76 -0.79 -11.79
C THR A 44 0.96 -2.30 -12.03
N SER A 45 1.12 -3.08 -10.95
CA SER A 45 1.36 -4.53 -11.01
C SER A 45 0.88 -5.22 -9.74
N VAL A 46 0.51 -6.49 -9.84
CA VAL A 46 0.23 -7.33 -8.65
C VAL A 46 1.43 -7.43 -7.70
N LEU A 47 2.65 -7.25 -8.23
CA LEU A 47 3.90 -7.24 -7.44
C LEU A 47 4.06 -5.98 -6.57
N ASP A 48 3.24 -4.94 -6.78
CA ASP A 48 3.32 -3.70 -6.00
C ASP A 48 3.01 -3.93 -4.51
N ALA A 49 2.18 -4.93 -4.20
CA ALA A 49 1.95 -5.34 -2.82
C ALA A 49 3.24 -5.86 -2.16
N LEU A 50 4.05 -6.63 -2.90
CA LEU A 50 5.29 -7.20 -2.38
C LEU A 50 6.36 -6.12 -2.14
N ILE A 51 6.53 -5.16 -3.06
CA ILE A 51 7.48 -4.06 -2.84
C ILE A 51 7.04 -3.19 -1.66
N MET A 52 5.73 -2.93 -1.51
CA MET A 52 5.20 -2.15 -0.40
C MET A 52 5.37 -2.85 0.95
N VAL A 53 5.15 -4.16 1.04
CA VAL A 53 5.34 -4.94 2.29
C VAL A 53 6.82 -5.15 2.62
N SER A 54 7.68 -5.31 1.61
CA SER A 54 9.11 -5.61 1.79
C SER A 54 9.96 -4.40 2.21
N THR A 55 9.45 -3.19 2.06
CA THR A 55 10.24 -1.97 2.23
C THR A 55 10.21 -1.40 3.65
N PRO A 56 9.04 -1.22 4.31
CA PRO A 56 8.97 -0.73 5.67
C PRO A 56 9.47 -1.76 6.68
N LYS A 57 10.05 -1.29 7.79
CA LYS A 57 10.38 -2.18 8.93
C LYS A 57 9.12 -2.66 9.64
N ARG A 58 8.08 -1.84 9.68
CA ARG A 58 6.80 -2.12 10.32
C ARG A 58 6.00 -3.18 9.55
N THR A 59 5.09 -3.85 10.25
CA THR A 59 4.07 -4.72 9.64
C THR A 59 3.12 -3.86 8.82
N VAL A 60 2.84 -4.28 7.59
CA VAL A 60 1.91 -3.60 6.69
C VAL A 60 0.74 -4.53 6.42
N HIS A 61 -0.45 -4.10 6.78
CA HIS A 61 -1.71 -4.75 6.43
C HIS A 61 -2.18 -4.24 5.07
N MET A 62 -2.64 -5.15 4.23
CA MET A 62 -3.07 -4.81 2.87
C MET A 62 -4.54 -5.12 2.68
N MET A 63 -5.26 -4.23 2.00
CA MET A 63 -6.60 -4.55 1.53
C MET A 63 -6.51 -5.33 0.21
N ALA A 64 -6.99 -6.56 0.20
CA ALA A 64 -6.89 -7.47 -0.93
C ALA A 64 -8.25 -7.97 -1.41
N LYS A 65 -8.38 -8.32 -2.68
CA LYS A 65 -9.61 -8.78 -3.31
C LYS A 65 -10.12 -10.05 -2.61
N LYS A 66 -11.42 -10.10 -2.26
CA LYS A 66 -12.06 -11.21 -1.52
C LYS A 66 -11.82 -12.58 -2.17
N GLU A 67 -11.79 -12.63 -3.49
CA GLU A 67 -11.63 -13.86 -4.26
C GLU A 67 -10.26 -14.52 -4.06
N LEU A 68 -9.25 -13.78 -3.56
CA LEU A 68 -7.97 -14.36 -3.16
C LEU A 68 -8.07 -15.23 -1.89
N PHE A 69 -9.19 -15.22 -1.19
CA PHE A 69 -9.41 -15.93 0.07
C PHE A 69 -10.38 -17.13 -0.07
N GLU A 70 -10.71 -17.54 -1.28
CA GLU A 70 -11.73 -18.59 -1.51
C GLU A 70 -11.25 -19.99 -1.10
N SER A 71 -9.97 -20.33 -1.31
CA SER A 71 -9.45 -21.61 -0.85
C SER A 71 -8.99 -21.56 0.60
N ARG A 72 -9.02 -22.67 1.32
CA ARG A 72 -8.52 -22.77 2.71
C ARG A 72 -7.05 -22.37 2.82
N PHE A 73 -6.24 -22.77 1.84
CA PHE A 73 -4.81 -22.47 1.82
C PHE A 73 -4.55 -20.99 1.59
N THR A 74 -5.15 -20.40 0.54
CA THR A 74 -4.98 -18.97 0.23
C THR A 74 -5.56 -18.08 1.31
N ASN A 75 -6.70 -18.46 1.90
CA ASN A 75 -7.27 -17.75 3.04
C ASN A 75 -6.30 -17.72 4.23
N PHE A 76 -5.79 -18.90 4.63
CA PHE A 76 -4.81 -18.98 5.70
C PHE A 76 -3.56 -18.15 5.40
N PHE A 77 -3.03 -18.25 4.18
CA PHE A 77 -1.83 -17.52 3.75
C PHE A 77 -2.06 -15.99 3.81
N PHE A 78 -3.08 -15.46 3.11
CA PHE A 78 -3.33 -14.02 3.06
C PHE A 78 -3.73 -13.44 4.42
N ARG A 79 -4.51 -14.19 5.23
CA ARG A 79 -4.84 -13.77 6.60
C ARG A 79 -3.60 -13.75 7.50
N SER A 80 -2.72 -14.73 7.37
CA SER A 80 -1.44 -14.73 8.11
C SER A 80 -0.55 -13.56 7.71
N MET A 81 -0.62 -13.12 6.44
CA MET A 81 0.05 -11.91 5.94
C MET A 81 -0.62 -10.60 6.35
N GLY A 82 -1.69 -10.65 7.17
CA GLY A 82 -2.41 -9.45 7.58
C GLY A 82 -3.23 -8.81 6.47
N CYS A 83 -3.55 -9.56 5.42
CA CYS A 83 -4.41 -9.06 4.36
C CYS A 83 -5.88 -9.07 4.78
N ILE A 84 -6.57 -7.96 4.50
CA ILE A 84 -7.99 -7.75 4.76
C ILE A 84 -8.75 -8.04 3.47
N PRO A 85 -9.64 -9.07 3.43
CA PRO A 85 -10.46 -9.34 2.25
C PRO A 85 -11.47 -8.21 2.03
N VAL A 86 -11.57 -7.74 0.80
CA VAL A 86 -12.52 -6.69 0.42
C VAL A 86 -13.38 -7.15 -0.74
N ASN A 87 -14.68 -7.15 -0.53
CA ASN A 87 -15.63 -7.26 -1.61
C ASN A 87 -15.79 -5.88 -2.27
N ARG A 88 -15.26 -5.74 -3.49
CA ARG A 88 -15.25 -4.46 -4.23
C ARG A 88 -16.57 -4.12 -4.90
N SER A 89 -17.50 -5.09 -4.98
CA SER A 89 -18.82 -4.91 -5.61
C SER A 89 -19.85 -4.27 -4.68
N ILE A 90 -19.57 -4.28 -3.37
CA ILE A 90 -20.50 -3.76 -2.36
C ILE A 90 -19.77 -2.79 -1.40
N HIS A 91 -20.57 -2.09 -0.61
CA HIS A 91 -20.07 -1.32 0.51
C HIS A 91 -19.68 -2.25 1.68
N ASP A 92 -18.49 -2.86 1.61
CA ASP A 92 -18.03 -3.86 2.57
C ASP A 92 -17.71 -3.22 3.94
N LYS A 93 -18.73 -3.28 4.83
CA LYS A 93 -18.61 -2.75 6.20
C LYS A 93 -17.59 -3.53 7.04
N ASN A 94 -17.47 -4.85 6.83
CA ASN A 94 -16.55 -5.70 7.59
C ASN A 94 -15.10 -5.34 7.26
N ALA A 95 -14.76 -5.26 5.98
CA ALA A 95 -13.43 -4.84 5.54
C ALA A 95 -13.07 -3.44 6.06
N LYS A 96 -14.04 -2.50 6.07
CA LYS A 96 -13.82 -1.16 6.62
C LYS A 96 -13.57 -1.18 8.12
N ASN A 97 -14.32 -1.95 8.88
CA ASN A 97 -14.13 -2.07 10.32
C ASN A 97 -12.78 -2.70 10.64
N GLU A 98 -12.39 -3.78 9.94
CA GLU A 98 -11.09 -4.43 10.11
C GLU A 98 -9.93 -3.46 9.80
N ALA A 99 -10.04 -2.65 8.74
CA ALA A 99 -9.05 -1.62 8.41
C ALA A 99 -8.95 -0.52 9.50
N VAL A 100 -10.08 -0.11 10.08
CA VAL A 100 -10.12 0.85 11.18
C VAL A 100 -9.47 0.27 12.43
N GLU A 101 -9.72 -1.00 12.75
CA GLU A 101 -9.10 -1.64 13.92
C GLU A 101 -7.57 -1.76 13.77
N VAL A 102 -7.07 -2.09 12.58
CA VAL A 102 -5.62 -2.05 12.29
C VAL A 102 -5.04 -0.68 12.63
N LEU A 103 -5.70 0.40 12.20
CA LEU A 103 -5.21 1.75 12.45
C LEU A 103 -5.34 2.15 13.93
N LYS A 104 -6.43 1.78 14.63
CA LYS A 104 -6.58 2.01 16.07
C LYS A 104 -5.49 1.32 16.89
N ASN A 105 -4.99 0.18 16.42
CA ASN A 105 -3.89 -0.55 17.04
C ASN A 105 -2.51 0.05 16.68
N ASN A 106 -2.47 1.27 16.14
CA ASN A 106 -1.24 1.95 15.75
C ASN A 106 -0.41 1.18 14.72
N GLU A 107 -1.07 0.42 13.82
CA GLU A 107 -0.41 -0.35 12.78
C GLU A 107 -0.43 0.38 11.43
N VAL A 108 0.16 -0.25 10.40
CA VAL A 108 0.26 0.34 9.06
C VAL A 108 -0.72 -0.34 8.12
N LEU A 109 -1.53 0.46 7.44
CA LEU A 109 -2.45 0.02 6.40
C LEU A 109 -1.92 0.44 5.03
N GLY A 110 -1.72 -0.52 4.13
CA GLY A 110 -1.37 -0.28 2.73
C GLY A 110 -2.62 -0.25 1.86
N ILE A 111 -2.79 0.79 1.08
CA ILE A 111 -3.94 0.97 0.19
C ILE A 111 -3.45 1.40 -1.19
N PHE A 112 -4.02 0.81 -2.22
CA PHE A 112 -4.01 1.33 -3.58
C PHE A 112 -5.35 2.02 -3.84
N PRO A 113 -5.43 3.37 -3.78
CA PRO A 113 -6.72 4.07 -3.87
C PRO A 113 -7.42 3.92 -5.22
N GLU A 114 -6.68 3.56 -6.26
CA GLU A 114 -7.22 3.20 -7.58
C GLU A 114 -8.20 2.01 -7.51
N GLY A 115 -8.02 1.14 -6.51
CA GLY A 115 -8.86 -0.03 -6.29
C GLY A 115 -8.67 -1.16 -7.30
N THR A 116 -7.82 -0.99 -8.29
CA THR A 116 -7.43 -2.01 -9.29
C THR A 116 -6.04 -1.68 -9.84
N VAL A 117 -5.41 -2.65 -10.50
CA VAL A 117 -4.17 -2.41 -11.26
C VAL A 117 -4.48 -1.53 -12.45
N ASN A 118 -3.76 -0.42 -12.58
CA ASN A 118 -3.85 0.46 -13.73
C ASN A 118 -3.19 -0.19 -14.95
N LYS A 119 -4.01 -0.54 -15.94
CA LYS A 119 -3.57 -1.10 -17.23
C LYS A 119 -3.76 -0.10 -18.38
N THR A 120 -4.07 1.16 -18.06
CA THR A 120 -4.28 2.22 -19.03
C THR A 120 -3.01 3.05 -19.23
N ASN A 121 -3.07 4.02 -20.14
CA ASN A 121 -2.00 4.99 -20.35
C ASN A 121 -2.07 6.18 -19.37
N GLU A 122 -3.08 6.23 -18.51
CA GLU A 122 -3.20 7.26 -17.49
C GLU A 122 -2.10 7.12 -16.43
N ILE A 123 -1.58 8.23 -15.93
CA ILE A 123 -0.56 8.22 -14.87
C ILE A 123 -1.07 7.51 -13.63
N VAL A 124 -2.31 7.76 -13.23
CA VAL A 124 -3.06 7.05 -12.20
C VAL A 124 -4.55 7.08 -12.54
N LEU A 125 -5.28 6.04 -12.16
CA LEU A 125 -6.75 6.05 -12.20
C LEU A 125 -7.32 6.96 -11.11
N PRO A 126 -8.60 7.37 -11.20
CA PRO A 126 -9.25 8.14 -10.14
C PRO A 126 -9.16 7.45 -8.78
N PHE A 127 -8.76 8.20 -7.76
CA PHE A 127 -8.62 7.68 -6.40
C PHE A 127 -9.96 7.59 -5.70
N LYS A 128 -10.26 6.42 -5.11
CA LYS A 128 -11.38 6.22 -4.19
C LYS A 128 -11.06 6.85 -2.84
N TYR A 129 -12.08 7.29 -2.12
CA TYR A 129 -11.95 8.01 -0.85
C TYR A 129 -11.47 7.16 0.34
N GLY A 130 -11.23 5.85 0.16
CA GLY A 130 -10.90 4.94 1.25
C GLY A 130 -9.72 5.40 2.11
N ALA A 131 -8.61 5.78 1.50
CA ALA A 131 -7.41 6.22 2.22
C ALA A 131 -7.66 7.45 3.09
N VAL A 132 -8.25 8.50 2.53
CA VAL A 132 -8.53 9.76 3.25
C VAL A 132 -9.65 9.61 4.28
N SER A 133 -10.65 8.77 4.00
CA SER A 133 -11.75 8.46 4.93
C SER A 133 -11.24 7.72 6.18
N PHE A 134 -10.40 6.70 6.00
CA PHE A 134 -9.77 6.01 7.13
C PHE A 134 -8.86 6.95 7.92
N ALA A 135 -8.04 7.77 7.23
CA ALA A 135 -7.16 8.72 7.88
C ALA A 135 -7.94 9.74 8.74
N LYS A 136 -9.03 10.29 8.20
CA LYS A 136 -9.90 11.23 8.94
C LYS A 136 -10.52 10.57 10.16
N LYS A 137 -11.03 9.34 10.01
CA LYS A 137 -11.70 8.59 11.10
C LYS A 137 -10.76 8.19 12.22
N THR A 138 -9.50 7.86 11.93
CA THR A 138 -8.55 7.31 12.90
C THR A 138 -7.43 8.26 13.27
N ASN A 139 -7.43 9.48 12.71
CA ASN A 139 -6.34 10.44 12.84
C ASN A 139 -4.97 9.87 12.44
N ALA A 140 -4.96 8.93 11.48
CA ALA A 140 -3.75 8.31 10.97
C ALA A 140 -2.98 9.27 10.04
N TYR A 141 -1.65 9.11 9.99
CA TYR A 141 -0.84 9.78 8.98
C TYR A 141 -1.03 9.11 7.61
N ILE A 142 -1.20 9.91 6.55
CA ILE A 142 -1.05 9.44 5.19
C ILE A 142 0.41 9.64 4.76
N VAL A 143 1.04 8.58 4.28
CA VAL A 143 2.33 8.62 3.59
C VAL A 143 2.07 8.28 2.13
N PRO A 144 2.07 9.27 1.22
CA PRO A 144 1.93 8.99 -0.19
C PRO A 144 3.15 8.22 -0.69
N PHE A 145 2.96 7.30 -1.61
CA PHE A 145 4.08 6.66 -2.29
C PHE A 145 3.86 6.62 -3.80
N ALA A 146 4.96 6.52 -4.53
CA ALA A 146 4.95 6.28 -5.98
C ALA A 146 5.83 5.08 -6.32
N ILE A 147 5.28 4.17 -7.12
CA ILE A 147 6.02 3.07 -7.74
C ILE A 147 6.25 3.46 -9.20
N THR A 148 7.52 3.44 -9.63
CA THR A 148 7.93 3.81 -10.99
C THR A 148 8.90 2.79 -11.56
N GLY A 149 8.95 2.71 -12.90
CA GLY A 149 9.73 1.71 -13.62
C GLY A 149 8.95 0.42 -13.89
N LYS A 150 9.65 -0.67 -14.19
CA LYS A 150 9.06 -1.97 -14.55
C LYS A 150 9.72 -3.09 -13.77
N TYR A 151 8.96 -4.11 -13.40
CA TYR A 151 9.50 -5.32 -12.78
C TYR A 151 10.26 -6.12 -13.84
N LYS A 152 11.58 -6.14 -13.76
CA LYS A 152 12.48 -6.92 -14.59
C LYS A 152 13.40 -7.74 -13.69
N ILE A 153 13.47 -9.06 -13.95
CA ILE A 153 14.29 -9.98 -13.16
C ILE A 153 15.76 -9.59 -13.29
N PHE A 154 16.48 -9.57 -12.16
CA PHE A 154 17.88 -9.20 -12.02
C PHE A 154 18.25 -7.81 -12.53
N ARG A 155 17.28 -6.88 -12.56
CA ARG A 155 17.51 -5.49 -12.97
C ARG A 155 16.98 -4.49 -11.92
N ARG A 156 17.74 -3.42 -11.68
CA ARG A 156 17.37 -2.31 -10.79
C ARG A 156 16.41 -1.32 -11.46
N SER A 157 15.35 -1.84 -12.09
CA SER A 157 14.43 -1.04 -12.92
C SER A 157 13.14 -0.63 -12.22
N ILE A 158 12.86 -1.17 -11.03
CA ILE A 158 11.69 -0.80 -10.23
C ILE A 158 12.10 0.01 -9.01
N LYS A 159 11.37 1.04 -8.69
CA LYS A 159 11.59 1.85 -7.50
C LYS A 159 10.30 2.24 -6.81
N ILE A 160 10.36 2.37 -5.48
CA ILE A 160 9.31 2.94 -4.65
C ILE A 160 9.85 4.15 -3.89
N THR A 161 9.13 5.26 -3.97
CA THR A 161 9.48 6.51 -3.26
C THR A 161 8.36 6.84 -2.29
N TYR A 162 8.70 7.13 -1.03
CA TYR A 162 7.76 7.55 0.01
C TYR A 162 7.85 9.06 0.19
N GLY A 163 6.72 9.75 0.06
CA GLY A 163 6.58 11.18 0.31
C GLY A 163 6.49 11.52 1.79
N LYS A 164 6.44 12.81 2.11
CA LYS A 164 6.33 13.28 3.50
C LYS A 164 4.97 12.90 4.10
N PRO A 165 4.92 12.46 5.37
CA PRO A 165 3.67 12.15 6.05
C PRO A 165 2.84 13.41 6.29
N TYR A 166 1.52 13.29 6.23
CA TYR A 166 0.60 14.37 6.57
C TYR A 166 -0.69 13.83 7.18
N LYS A 167 -1.44 14.68 7.86
CA LYS A 167 -2.77 14.36 8.40
C LYS A 167 -3.86 15.02 7.56
N VAL A 168 -4.99 14.34 7.47
CA VAL A 168 -6.20 14.87 6.84
C VAL A 168 -6.79 15.98 7.71
N LYS A 169 -6.92 17.17 7.17
CA LYS A 169 -7.42 18.36 7.88
C LYS A 169 -8.66 18.97 7.25
N GLN A 170 -8.84 18.75 5.96
CA GLN A 170 -9.90 19.36 5.14
C GLN A 170 -10.98 18.33 4.78
N ASP A 171 -11.84 18.70 3.85
CA ASP A 171 -12.86 17.81 3.31
C ASP A 171 -12.24 16.67 2.52
N LEU A 172 -12.96 15.54 2.49
CA LEU A 172 -12.44 14.30 1.88
C LEU A 172 -12.10 14.48 0.41
N GLU A 173 -12.87 15.29 -0.31
CA GLU A 173 -12.63 15.55 -1.74
C GLU A 173 -11.32 16.31 -1.94
N VAL A 174 -11.10 17.38 -1.17
CA VAL A 174 -9.87 18.18 -1.22
C VAL A 174 -8.65 17.33 -0.89
N GLU A 175 -8.73 16.54 0.17
CA GLU A 175 -7.61 15.69 0.60
C GLU A 175 -7.37 14.50 -0.33
N ASN A 176 -8.43 13.96 -0.96
CA ASN A 176 -8.29 12.90 -1.97
C ASN A 176 -7.61 13.43 -3.24
N ASN A 177 -8.00 14.63 -3.70
CA ASN A 177 -7.37 15.32 -4.82
C ASN A 177 -5.91 15.67 -4.49
N ARG A 178 -5.63 16.12 -3.26
CA ARG A 178 -4.27 16.38 -2.77
C ARG A 178 -3.41 15.13 -2.84
N LEU A 179 -3.92 13.99 -2.33
CA LEU A 179 -3.22 12.70 -2.37
C LEU A 179 -2.92 12.29 -3.81
N MET A 180 -3.94 12.29 -4.68
CA MET A 180 -3.81 11.91 -6.08
C MET A 180 -2.78 12.78 -6.81
N ASN A 181 -2.86 14.11 -6.67
CA ASN A 181 -1.93 15.04 -7.30
C ASN A 181 -0.50 14.88 -6.77
N THR A 182 -0.35 14.60 -5.46
CA THR A 182 0.96 14.30 -4.87
C THR A 182 1.57 13.05 -5.49
N VAL A 183 0.79 11.97 -5.61
CA VAL A 183 1.27 10.72 -6.23
C VAL A 183 1.60 10.93 -7.71
N LYS A 184 0.77 11.65 -8.48
CA LYS A 184 1.04 12.00 -9.89
C LYS A 184 2.37 12.74 -10.04
N ARG A 185 2.62 13.75 -9.20
CA ARG A 185 3.87 14.50 -9.20
C ARG A 185 5.07 13.59 -8.89
N MET A 186 4.97 12.75 -7.85
CA MET A 186 6.04 11.84 -7.47
C MET A 186 6.36 10.82 -8.58
N ILE A 187 5.36 10.38 -9.36
CA ILE A 187 5.57 9.50 -10.52
C ILE A 187 6.36 10.23 -11.60
N LYS A 188 5.98 11.48 -11.94
CA LYS A 188 6.69 12.29 -12.93
C LYS A 188 8.15 12.50 -12.52
N GLU A 189 8.40 13.02 -11.32
CA GLU A 189 9.75 13.22 -10.77
C GLU A 189 10.56 11.90 -10.70
N GLY A 190 9.86 10.79 -10.48
CA GLY A 190 10.46 9.47 -10.43
C GLY A 190 10.87 8.95 -11.82
N ASN A 191 10.20 9.31 -12.89
CA ASN A 191 10.53 8.93 -14.25
C ASN A 191 11.67 9.76 -14.83
N ASP A 192 11.75 11.05 -14.47
CA ASP A 192 12.78 11.99 -14.96
C ASP A 192 14.20 11.67 -14.43
N LYS A 193 14.30 10.87 -13.37
CA LYS A 193 15.57 10.48 -12.73
C LYS A 193 16.05 9.07 -13.13
N ASN A 194 15.62 8.55 -14.27
CA ASN A 194 16.04 7.24 -14.78
C ASN A 194 17.09 7.34 -15.88
#